data_9f2e5d7f94d80821ec3a57ad090911ef
#
_entry.id   9f2e5d7f94d80821ec3a57ad090911ef
#
_cell.length_a   1.000
_cell.length_b   1.000
_cell.length_c   1.000
_cell.angle_alpha   90.00
_cell.angle_beta   90.00
_cell.angle_gamma   90.00
#
_symmetry.space_group_name_H-M   'P 1'
#
loop_
_entity.id
_entity.type
_entity.pdbx_description
1 polymer ?
#
loop_
_entity_poly.entity_id
_entity_poly.type
_entity_poly.pdbx_seq_one_letter_code
_entity_poly.pdbx_strand_id
1 'polypeptide(L)'
;MRRIFARSWIWPSRTGYVVWKQGIEWYRDQVRSLGASFDLPNEDHHPGERNLHHGWSKQESNGKWAYGAYIECGRLTDGVYIDPAKTAAERGKEYKAADGVGASSEPAPRLREMVHAALQNFPGTEVMVTPNQDLLFTNIDEAAKEDFTAKLAEFGHGTRRGKTYSTLRVLSGACVGLPTCRLSYTDSEQFEPELLDELEDRGYGDLAESIGITGCERPCFRPATKTLGWIGSGGDNYALKLGGSEDGSTQGHWLTDGELQFLSAVPRERVADVCATLFDWYKSEKQGANGTSEKMGPFIHRMGYAAVLEKLKVDPRTCDILEKRNPPIVFDPYLEKTLVDPQP
;
A
#
# COMPACT_ATOMS: atom_id res chain seq x y z
N MET A 1 -17.89 -3.39 -23.70
CA MET A 1 -17.56 -2.06 -23.16
C MET A 1 -17.71 -0.93 -24.18
N ARG A 2 -16.98 -0.90 -25.32
CA ARG A 2 -17.10 0.21 -26.32
C ARG A 2 -18.55 0.53 -26.74
N ARG A 3 -19.45 -0.45 -26.86
CA ARG A 3 -20.86 -0.23 -27.27
C ARG A 3 -21.72 0.45 -26.20
N ILE A 4 -21.41 0.28 -24.91
CA ILE A 4 -22.13 0.95 -23.81
C ILE A 4 -21.79 2.44 -23.82
N PHE A 5 -20.52 2.78 -23.99
CA PHE A 5 -20.07 4.17 -24.03
C PHE A 5 -20.59 4.92 -25.25
N ALA A 6 -20.68 4.29 -26.42
CA ALA A 6 -21.20 4.91 -27.64
C ALA A 6 -22.66 5.34 -27.53
N ARG A 7 -23.45 4.73 -26.64
CA ARG A 7 -24.88 5.08 -26.43
C ARG A 7 -25.11 6.14 -25.37
N SER A 8 -24.11 6.42 -24.50
CA SER A 8 -24.31 7.27 -23.32
C SER A 8 -23.88 8.72 -23.50
N TRP A 9 -23.35 9.12 -24.65
CA TRP A 9 -22.77 10.48 -24.90
C TRP A 9 -21.68 10.89 -23.88
N ILE A 10 -21.21 9.95 -23.05
CA ILE A 10 -20.21 10.17 -21.98
C ILE A 10 -18.84 9.68 -22.48
N TRP A 11 -18.49 10.02 -23.69
CA TRP A 11 -17.17 9.73 -24.25
C TRP A 11 -16.21 10.89 -23.96
N PRO A 12 -15.00 10.65 -23.42
CA PRO A 12 -14.28 9.38 -23.15
C PRO A 12 -14.17 9.04 -21.65
N SER A 13 -15.26 8.83 -20.95
CA SER A 13 -15.24 8.55 -19.50
C SER A 13 -14.81 7.13 -19.17
N ARG A 14 -14.12 6.94 -18.04
CA ARG A 14 -13.79 5.62 -17.50
C ARG A 14 -15.06 4.94 -16.98
N THR A 15 -15.09 3.62 -16.97
CA THR A 15 -16.25 2.83 -16.48
C THR A 15 -16.72 3.27 -15.09
N GLY A 16 -15.79 3.52 -14.15
CA GLY A 16 -16.11 4.00 -12.82
C GLY A 16 -16.91 5.30 -12.79
N TYR A 17 -16.64 6.22 -13.69
CA TYR A 17 -17.40 7.47 -13.85
C TYR A 17 -18.85 7.24 -14.29
N VAL A 18 -19.03 6.34 -15.24
CA VAL A 18 -20.36 6.01 -15.74
C VAL A 18 -21.19 5.37 -14.63
N VAL A 19 -20.59 4.44 -13.89
CA VAL A 19 -21.23 3.78 -12.74
C VAL A 19 -21.55 4.80 -11.64
N TRP A 20 -20.62 5.70 -11.32
CA TRP A 20 -20.85 6.74 -10.32
C TRP A 20 -21.99 7.70 -10.70
N LYS A 21 -22.02 8.14 -11.97
CA LYS A 21 -23.03 9.11 -12.45
C LYS A 21 -24.41 8.49 -12.66
N GLN A 22 -24.48 7.29 -13.21
CA GLN A 22 -25.71 6.63 -13.62
C GLN A 22 -26.21 5.58 -12.61
N GLY A 23 -25.38 5.18 -11.68
CA GLY A 23 -25.61 4.08 -10.75
C GLY A 23 -25.28 2.71 -11.32
N ILE A 24 -25.03 1.77 -10.41
CA ILE A 24 -24.64 0.40 -10.78
C ILE A 24 -25.78 -0.36 -11.49
N GLU A 25 -27.04 -0.13 -11.08
CA GLU A 25 -28.18 -0.80 -11.69
C GLU A 25 -28.38 -0.37 -13.15
N TRP A 26 -28.26 0.91 -13.43
CA TRP A 26 -28.27 1.39 -14.82
C TRP A 26 -27.17 0.69 -15.65
N TYR A 27 -25.97 0.55 -15.09
CA TYR A 27 -24.86 -0.11 -15.78
C TYR A 27 -25.15 -1.60 -16.04
N ARG A 28 -25.70 -2.32 -15.04
CA ARG A 28 -26.17 -3.70 -15.17
C ARG A 28 -27.19 -3.87 -16.29
N ASP A 29 -28.18 -2.97 -16.35
CA ASP A 29 -29.20 -3.01 -17.38
C ASP A 29 -28.65 -2.75 -18.78
N GLN A 30 -27.68 -1.84 -18.93
CA GLN A 30 -26.97 -1.66 -20.19
C GLN A 30 -26.22 -2.92 -20.62
N VAL A 31 -25.55 -3.59 -19.68
CA VAL A 31 -24.84 -4.85 -19.94
C VAL A 31 -25.83 -5.94 -20.38
N ARG A 32 -26.96 -6.11 -19.68
CA ARG A 32 -28.02 -7.04 -20.04
C ARG A 32 -28.63 -6.73 -21.41
N SER A 33 -28.87 -5.47 -21.72
CA SER A 33 -29.42 -5.05 -23.02
C SER A 33 -28.51 -5.38 -24.21
N LEU A 34 -27.24 -5.63 -23.96
CA LEU A 34 -26.26 -6.07 -24.95
C LEU A 34 -26.16 -7.60 -25.10
N GLY A 35 -27.08 -8.33 -24.46
CA GLY A 35 -27.17 -9.78 -24.54
C GLY A 35 -26.31 -10.55 -23.55
N ALA A 36 -25.79 -9.90 -22.52
CA ALA A 36 -25.12 -10.61 -21.44
C ALA A 36 -26.15 -11.36 -20.59
N SER A 37 -26.05 -12.68 -20.56
CA SER A 37 -26.85 -13.58 -19.74
C SER A 37 -25.97 -14.19 -18.65
N PHE A 38 -25.72 -13.48 -17.60
CA PHE A 38 -25.11 -14.04 -16.41
C PHE A 38 -25.93 -13.64 -15.19
N ASP A 39 -26.22 -14.64 -14.37
CA ASP A 39 -26.75 -14.39 -13.04
C ASP A 39 -25.59 -14.01 -12.15
N LEU A 40 -25.63 -12.79 -11.63
CA LEU A 40 -24.72 -12.43 -10.56
C LEU A 40 -25.19 -13.21 -9.32
N PRO A 41 -24.32 -13.95 -8.65
CA PRO A 41 -24.68 -14.54 -7.37
C PRO A 41 -25.14 -13.40 -6.44
N ASN A 42 -26.28 -13.61 -5.80
CA ASN A 42 -26.81 -12.67 -4.78
C ASN A 42 -26.01 -12.73 -3.45
N GLU A 43 -24.96 -13.50 -3.43
CA GLU A 43 -24.11 -13.64 -2.26
C GLU A 43 -22.98 -12.63 -2.32
N ASP A 44 -22.73 -11.94 -1.23
CA ASP A 44 -21.53 -11.15 -1.04
C ASP A 44 -20.31 -12.07 -1.18
N HIS A 45 -19.75 -12.09 -2.36
CA HIS A 45 -18.59 -12.90 -2.65
C HIS A 45 -17.37 -12.21 -2.07
N HIS A 46 -17.02 -12.56 -0.85
CA HIS A 46 -15.75 -12.17 -0.28
C HIS A 46 -14.64 -12.93 -1.00
N PRO A 47 -13.71 -12.24 -1.66
CA PRO A 47 -12.63 -12.89 -2.42
C PRO A 47 -11.66 -13.69 -1.53
N GLY A 48 -11.90 -13.74 -0.24
CA GLY A 48 -11.02 -14.37 0.75
C GLY A 48 -9.79 -13.52 1.06
N GLU A 49 -9.01 -13.96 2.04
CA GLU A 49 -7.75 -13.29 2.36
C GLU A 49 -6.79 -13.36 1.17
N ARG A 50 -6.19 -12.23 0.83
CA ARG A 50 -5.20 -12.16 -0.23
C ARG A 50 -3.93 -12.88 0.21
N ASN A 51 -3.59 -13.94 -0.48
CA ASN A 51 -2.31 -14.61 -0.29
C ASN A 51 -1.20 -13.79 -0.98
N LEU A 52 -0.27 -13.27 -0.20
CA LEU A 52 0.91 -12.56 -0.73
C LEU A 52 2.02 -13.52 -1.18
N HIS A 53 1.83 -14.81 -0.95
CA HIS A 53 2.77 -15.89 -1.30
C HIS A 53 4.13 -15.80 -0.61
N HIS A 54 4.26 -15.07 0.50
CA HIS A 54 5.51 -14.99 1.25
C HIS A 54 5.89 -16.33 1.88
N GLY A 55 7.18 -16.64 1.88
CA GLY A 55 7.71 -17.88 2.41
C GLY A 55 7.46 -19.09 1.51
N TRP A 56 7.49 -20.28 2.10
CA TRP A 56 7.40 -21.54 1.37
C TRP A 56 5.96 -21.98 1.11
N SER A 57 5.67 -22.37 -0.11
CA SER A 57 4.41 -23.01 -0.51
C SER A 57 4.67 -24.16 -1.47
N LYS A 58 3.87 -25.24 -1.35
CA LYS A 58 3.98 -26.41 -2.24
C LYS A 58 3.22 -26.16 -3.52
N GLN A 59 3.85 -26.48 -4.67
CA GLN A 59 3.20 -26.41 -5.97
C GLN A 59 2.45 -27.72 -6.22
N GLU A 60 1.13 -27.65 -6.39
CA GLU A 60 0.29 -28.82 -6.62
C GLU A 60 0.56 -29.49 -7.96
N SER A 61 0.96 -28.72 -8.98
CA SER A 61 1.13 -29.18 -10.35
C SER A 61 2.31 -30.14 -10.54
N ASN A 62 3.38 -30.02 -9.76
CA ASN A 62 4.62 -30.77 -9.95
C ASN A 62 5.25 -31.29 -8.65
N GLY A 63 4.63 -31.02 -7.49
CA GLY A 63 5.10 -31.43 -6.18
C GLY A 63 6.36 -30.71 -5.66
N LYS A 64 6.90 -29.76 -6.44
CA LYS A 64 8.02 -28.91 -6.04
C LYS A 64 7.55 -27.77 -5.14
N TRP A 65 8.48 -26.90 -4.74
CA TRP A 65 8.19 -25.78 -3.84
C TRP A 65 8.40 -24.45 -4.53
N ALA A 66 7.61 -23.49 -4.08
CA ALA A 66 7.79 -22.09 -4.40
C ALA A 66 8.18 -21.32 -3.13
N TYR A 67 9.01 -20.30 -3.29
CA TYR A 67 9.42 -19.37 -2.22
C TYR A 67 9.08 -17.94 -2.62
N GLY A 68 8.20 -17.31 -1.86
CA GLY A 68 7.88 -15.90 -1.99
C GLY A 68 8.83 -15.05 -1.18
N ALA A 69 9.63 -14.26 -1.86
CA ALA A 69 10.58 -13.35 -1.28
C ALA A 69 10.00 -11.93 -1.24
N TYR A 70 9.81 -11.40 -0.04
CA TYR A 70 9.47 -9.99 0.15
C TYR A 70 10.59 -9.10 -0.38
N ILE A 71 10.24 -8.10 -1.17
CA ILE A 71 11.17 -7.12 -1.72
C ILE A 71 10.72 -5.73 -1.31
N GLU A 72 11.49 -5.09 -0.44
CA GLU A 72 11.15 -3.78 0.09
C GLU A 72 10.88 -2.78 -1.05
N CYS A 73 9.67 -2.22 -1.08
CA CYS A 73 9.17 -1.34 -2.15
C CYS A 73 9.34 -1.88 -3.58
N GLY A 74 9.56 -3.20 -3.75
CA GLY A 74 9.78 -3.82 -5.06
C GLY A 74 11.12 -3.46 -5.72
N ARG A 75 12.12 -3.01 -4.97
CA ARG A 75 13.39 -2.55 -5.52
C ARG A 75 14.48 -3.59 -5.46
N LEU A 76 14.87 -4.09 -6.62
CA LEU A 76 16.04 -4.94 -6.77
C LEU A 76 17.30 -4.08 -6.91
N THR A 77 17.88 -3.67 -5.80
CA THR A 77 19.11 -2.87 -5.76
C THR A 77 20.32 -3.76 -5.51
N ASP A 78 21.51 -3.33 -5.93
CA ASP A 78 22.79 -3.98 -5.64
C ASP A 78 23.65 -3.08 -4.75
N GLY A 79 23.22 -2.88 -3.53
CA GLY A 79 24.02 -2.15 -2.54
C GLY A 79 24.11 -0.64 -2.77
N VAL A 80 23.56 -0.14 -3.87
CA VAL A 80 23.45 1.29 -4.13
C VAL A 80 21.98 1.64 -4.08
N TYR A 81 21.49 2.00 -2.91
CA TYR A 81 20.39 2.95 -2.90
C TYR A 81 20.82 4.13 -3.78
N ILE A 82 19.94 4.56 -4.68
CA ILE A 82 20.16 5.80 -5.41
C ILE A 82 20.61 6.83 -4.38
N ASP A 83 21.86 7.29 -4.47
CA ASP A 83 22.40 8.26 -3.52
C ASP A 83 21.44 9.46 -3.48
N PRO A 84 20.66 9.63 -2.39
CA PRO A 84 19.62 10.65 -2.36
C PRO A 84 20.24 12.05 -2.49
N ALA A 85 21.46 12.24 -1.99
CA ALA A 85 22.18 13.48 -2.08
C ALA A 85 22.54 13.81 -3.54
N LYS A 86 22.98 12.83 -4.31
CA LYS A 86 23.30 13.00 -5.74
C LYS A 86 22.05 13.29 -6.56
N THR A 87 20.98 12.57 -6.33
CA THR A 87 19.71 12.78 -7.06
C THR A 87 19.04 14.10 -6.68
N ALA A 88 19.14 14.52 -5.42
CA ALA A 88 18.66 15.81 -4.97
C ALA A 88 19.44 16.98 -5.58
N ALA A 89 20.78 16.86 -5.64
CA ALA A 89 21.64 17.87 -6.30
C ALA A 89 21.32 17.99 -7.79
N GLU A 90 21.14 16.87 -8.49
CA GLU A 90 20.79 16.86 -9.91
C GLU A 90 19.42 17.48 -10.20
N ARG A 91 18.49 17.48 -9.24
CA ARG A 91 17.14 18.03 -9.39
C ARG A 91 16.93 19.39 -8.73
N GLY A 92 17.97 19.98 -8.13
CA GLY A 92 17.90 21.27 -7.43
C GLY A 92 17.01 21.24 -6.17
N LYS A 93 16.82 20.07 -5.56
CA LYS A 93 16.11 19.92 -4.28
C LYS A 93 17.11 19.55 -3.20
N GLU A 94 17.11 20.29 -2.08
CA GLU A 94 17.80 19.87 -0.86
C GLU A 94 17.07 18.65 -0.29
N TYR A 95 17.56 17.49 -0.62
CA TYR A 95 17.20 16.28 0.10
C TYR A 95 18.01 16.27 1.40
N LYS A 96 17.35 16.42 2.51
CA LYS A 96 17.98 16.00 3.77
C LYS A 96 18.14 14.49 3.63
N ALA A 97 19.37 14.02 3.52
CA ALA A 97 19.66 12.61 3.71
C ALA A 97 19.03 12.27 5.07
N ALA A 98 18.05 11.36 5.04
CA ALA A 98 17.50 10.87 6.28
C ALA A 98 18.65 10.21 7.02
N ASP A 99 18.98 10.71 8.21
CA ASP A 99 20.08 10.23 9.05
C ASP A 99 19.92 8.75 9.48
N GLY A 100 18.93 8.03 8.92
CA GLY A 100 18.61 6.65 9.24
C GLY A 100 19.00 5.59 8.20
N VAL A 101 18.95 5.91 6.92
CA VAL A 101 19.16 4.90 5.87
C VAL A 101 20.63 4.59 5.61
N GLY A 102 21.54 5.48 6.00
CA GLY A 102 22.97 5.30 5.85
C GLY A 102 23.71 4.82 7.10
N ALA A 103 23.04 4.71 8.24
CA ALA A 103 23.67 4.46 9.53
C ALA A 103 23.63 3.00 10.00
N SER A 104 23.01 2.08 9.24
CA SER A 104 23.16 0.66 9.58
C SER A 104 24.57 0.20 9.22
N SER A 105 25.26 -0.42 10.17
CA SER A 105 26.53 -1.10 9.95
C SER A 105 26.41 -2.33 9.05
N GLU A 106 25.23 -2.62 8.55
CA GLU A 106 24.93 -3.72 7.64
C GLU A 106 25.16 -3.29 6.20
N PRO A 107 25.83 -4.13 5.39
CA PRO A 107 25.94 -3.86 3.97
C PRO A 107 24.55 -3.83 3.33
N ALA A 108 24.32 -2.88 2.44
CA ALA A 108 23.05 -2.79 1.71
C ALA A 108 22.79 -4.09 0.93
N PRO A 109 21.52 -4.57 0.85
CA PRO A 109 21.17 -5.78 0.13
C PRO A 109 21.57 -5.72 -1.35
N ARG A 110 22.08 -6.84 -1.88
CA ARG A 110 22.45 -7.00 -3.30
C ARG A 110 21.42 -7.88 -4.01
N LEU A 111 20.22 -7.34 -4.17
CA LEU A 111 19.05 -8.14 -4.55
C LEU A 111 19.02 -8.58 -6.03
N ARG A 112 19.65 -7.84 -6.96
CA ARG A 112 19.81 -8.33 -8.33
C ARG A 112 20.81 -9.48 -8.40
N GLU A 113 21.96 -9.35 -7.71
CA GLU A 113 22.93 -10.42 -7.59
C GLU A 113 22.30 -11.67 -6.94
N MET A 114 21.45 -11.48 -5.93
CA MET A 114 20.66 -12.53 -5.30
C MET A 114 19.83 -13.32 -6.31
N VAL A 115 19.07 -12.64 -7.16
CA VAL A 115 18.26 -13.29 -8.20
C VAL A 115 19.13 -14.10 -9.14
N HIS A 116 20.24 -13.52 -9.62
CA HIS A 116 21.17 -14.23 -10.50
C HIS A 116 21.78 -15.46 -9.82
N ALA A 117 22.22 -15.33 -8.57
CA ALA A 117 22.77 -16.43 -7.80
C ALA A 117 21.74 -17.54 -7.56
N ALA A 118 20.49 -17.19 -7.23
CA ALA A 118 19.43 -18.17 -7.07
C ALA A 118 19.19 -18.99 -8.36
N LEU A 119 19.10 -18.33 -9.50
CA LEU A 119 18.91 -19.03 -10.78
C LEU A 119 20.11 -19.86 -11.23
N GLN A 120 21.33 -19.45 -10.89
CA GLN A 120 22.55 -20.17 -11.24
C GLN A 120 22.80 -21.39 -10.34
N ASN A 121 22.53 -21.27 -9.04
CA ASN A 121 22.85 -22.34 -8.07
C ASN A 121 21.74 -23.37 -7.93
N PHE A 122 20.51 -23.03 -8.37
CA PHE A 122 19.34 -23.94 -8.29
C PHE A 122 18.74 -24.13 -9.69
N PRO A 123 19.31 -25.01 -10.51
CA PRO A 123 18.88 -25.25 -11.90
C PRO A 123 17.41 -25.64 -11.97
N GLY A 124 16.68 -25.07 -12.91
CA GLY A 124 15.24 -25.29 -13.08
C GLY A 124 14.35 -24.35 -12.26
N THR A 125 14.93 -23.55 -11.37
CA THR A 125 14.19 -22.48 -10.70
C THR A 125 13.80 -21.39 -11.70
N GLU A 126 12.58 -20.92 -11.58
CA GLU A 126 12.06 -19.77 -12.32
C GLU A 126 11.68 -18.67 -11.33
N VAL A 127 11.70 -17.42 -11.79
CA VAL A 127 11.33 -16.26 -10.97
C VAL A 127 10.21 -15.48 -11.63
N MET A 128 9.19 -15.12 -10.85
CA MET A 128 8.06 -14.31 -11.27
C MET A 128 7.93 -13.08 -10.37
N VAL A 129 7.49 -11.96 -10.97
CA VAL A 129 7.13 -10.74 -10.22
C VAL A 129 5.68 -10.85 -9.79
N THR A 130 5.39 -10.56 -8.52
CA THR A 130 4.03 -10.59 -8.01
C THR A 130 3.34 -9.21 -8.13
N PRO A 131 2.00 -9.15 -8.12
CA PRO A 131 1.28 -7.87 -8.09
C PRO A 131 1.54 -7.04 -6.82
N ASN A 132 2.16 -7.62 -5.80
CA ASN A 132 2.53 -6.93 -4.56
C ASN A 132 3.98 -6.41 -4.58
N GLN A 133 4.61 -6.38 -5.75
CA GLN A 133 6.01 -5.92 -5.96
C GLN A 133 7.08 -6.88 -5.40
N ASP A 134 6.72 -8.12 -5.08
CA ASP A 134 7.61 -9.14 -4.54
C ASP A 134 8.07 -10.12 -5.64
N LEU A 135 8.96 -11.05 -5.28
CA LEU A 135 9.39 -12.12 -6.15
C LEU A 135 8.87 -13.49 -5.67
N LEU A 136 8.46 -14.31 -6.62
CA LEU A 136 8.12 -15.70 -6.38
C LEU A 136 9.09 -16.61 -7.16
N PHE A 137 9.94 -17.33 -6.44
CA PHE A 137 10.81 -18.36 -7.01
C PHE A 137 10.06 -19.69 -7.01
N THR A 138 10.08 -20.41 -8.12
CA THR A 138 9.33 -21.66 -8.29
C THR A 138 10.22 -22.83 -8.69
N ASN A 139 9.67 -24.04 -8.68
CA ASN A 139 10.35 -25.28 -9.08
C ASN A 139 11.55 -25.70 -8.21
N ILE A 140 11.52 -25.35 -6.94
CA ILE A 140 12.59 -25.68 -5.98
C ILE A 140 12.30 -27.06 -5.39
N ASP A 141 13.33 -27.93 -5.36
CA ASP A 141 13.23 -29.23 -4.73
C ASP A 141 13.16 -29.12 -3.20
N GLU A 142 12.41 -29.99 -2.53
CA GLU A 142 12.23 -29.95 -1.07
C GLU A 142 13.56 -30.00 -0.33
N ALA A 143 14.48 -30.84 -0.78
CA ALA A 143 15.81 -30.96 -0.16
C ALA A 143 16.69 -29.71 -0.32
N ALA A 144 16.36 -28.82 -1.26
CA ALA A 144 17.14 -27.62 -1.52
C ALA A 144 16.63 -26.38 -0.75
N LYS A 145 15.53 -26.48 0.01
CA LYS A 145 14.88 -25.34 0.66
C LYS A 145 15.79 -24.56 1.61
N GLU A 146 16.52 -25.27 2.46
CA GLU A 146 17.43 -24.65 3.43
C GLU A 146 18.58 -23.94 2.72
N ASP A 147 19.24 -24.62 1.77
CA ASP A 147 20.32 -24.04 0.97
C ASP A 147 19.85 -22.85 0.15
N PHE A 148 18.60 -22.90 -0.37
CA PHE A 148 18.03 -21.79 -1.12
C PHE A 148 17.86 -20.54 -0.26
N THR A 149 17.24 -20.66 0.92
CA THR A 149 17.08 -19.50 1.81
C THR A 149 18.41 -19.00 2.37
N ALA A 150 19.34 -19.90 2.67
CA ALA A 150 20.70 -19.52 3.06
C ALA A 150 21.40 -18.73 1.94
N LYS A 151 21.23 -19.16 0.69
CA LYS A 151 21.78 -18.44 -0.47
C LYS A 151 21.19 -17.03 -0.60
N LEU A 152 19.89 -16.85 -0.42
CA LEU A 152 19.29 -15.51 -0.46
C LEU A 152 19.83 -14.61 0.67
N ALA A 153 20.03 -15.17 1.86
CA ALA A 153 20.57 -14.44 3.01
C ALA A 153 22.00 -13.93 2.80
N GLU A 154 22.85 -14.62 2.03
CA GLU A 154 24.20 -14.15 1.66
C GLU A 154 24.18 -12.77 0.96
N PHE A 155 23.07 -12.41 0.36
CA PHE A 155 22.87 -11.16 -0.34
C PHE A 155 22.09 -10.11 0.48
N GLY A 156 21.86 -10.38 1.77
CA GLY A 156 21.17 -9.47 2.68
C GLY A 156 19.63 -9.56 2.62
N HIS A 157 19.05 -10.60 2.00
CA HIS A 157 17.62 -10.85 2.04
C HIS A 157 17.17 -11.47 3.37
N GLY A 158 16.00 -11.13 3.85
CA GLY A 158 15.37 -11.75 5.02
C GLY A 158 15.55 -10.98 6.33
N THR A 159 16.42 -9.99 6.35
CA THR A 159 16.66 -9.17 7.54
C THR A 159 16.76 -7.68 7.20
N ARG A 160 16.42 -6.85 8.17
CA ARG A 160 16.69 -5.42 8.18
C ARG A 160 17.11 -4.99 9.57
N ARG A 161 18.19 -4.24 9.67
CA ARG A 161 18.77 -3.79 10.95
C ARG A 161 19.04 -4.95 11.92
N GLY A 162 19.54 -6.11 11.40
CA GLY A 162 19.80 -7.33 12.19
C GLY A 162 18.57 -8.09 12.67
N LYS A 163 17.37 -7.70 12.28
CA LYS A 163 16.10 -8.36 12.65
C LYS A 163 15.42 -8.96 11.42
N THR A 164 14.76 -10.08 11.58
CA THR A 164 13.87 -10.61 10.53
C THR A 164 12.77 -9.62 10.21
N TYR A 165 12.32 -9.60 8.96
CA TYR A 165 11.22 -8.72 8.55
C TYR A 165 9.99 -8.92 9.43
N SER A 166 9.44 -7.81 9.92
CA SER A 166 8.23 -7.80 10.75
C SER A 166 6.98 -8.06 9.91
N THR A 167 5.90 -8.50 10.57
CA THR A 167 4.61 -8.71 9.91
C THR A 167 4.06 -7.42 9.29
N LEU A 168 4.14 -6.29 10.02
CA LEU A 168 3.74 -4.99 9.51
C LEU A 168 4.51 -4.62 8.23
N ARG A 169 5.84 -4.86 8.21
CA ARG A 169 6.70 -4.54 7.07
C ARG A 169 6.32 -5.33 5.82
N VAL A 170 6.19 -6.65 5.91
CA VAL A 170 5.90 -7.49 4.74
C VAL A 170 4.51 -7.27 4.15
N LEU A 171 3.57 -6.71 4.92
CA LEU A 171 2.23 -6.33 4.45
C LEU A 171 2.16 -4.90 3.91
N SER A 172 3.19 -4.10 4.15
CA SER A 172 3.29 -2.70 3.76
C SER A 172 4.08 -2.51 2.46
N GLY A 173 4.15 -1.30 1.98
CA GLY A 173 4.97 -0.95 0.82
C GLY A 173 4.61 0.40 0.22
N ALA A 174 5.35 0.78 -0.82
CA ALA A 174 5.21 2.07 -1.45
C ALA A 174 5.33 2.04 -2.96
N CYS A 175 4.86 3.09 -3.62
CA CYS A 175 5.21 3.36 -5.00
C CYS A 175 6.61 3.99 -5.06
N VAL A 176 7.15 4.14 -6.28
CA VAL A 176 8.51 4.68 -6.45
C VAL A 176 8.69 6.15 -6.00
N GLY A 177 7.64 6.97 -5.99
CA GLY A 177 7.70 8.36 -5.56
C GLY A 177 8.76 9.24 -6.22
N LEU A 178 9.05 10.39 -5.60
CA LEU A 178 10.21 11.21 -5.93
C LEU A 178 11.50 10.49 -5.45
N PRO A 179 12.61 10.77 -6.09
CA PRO A 179 12.84 11.62 -7.25
C PRO A 179 12.57 10.95 -8.60
N THR A 180 12.28 9.64 -8.62
CA THR A 180 12.16 8.84 -9.86
C THR A 180 10.88 9.17 -10.64
N CYS A 181 9.75 9.27 -9.93
CA CYS A 181 8.47 9.57 -10.56
C CYS A 181 8.25 11.09 -10.71
N ARG A 182 8.21 11.58 -11.94
CA ARG A 182 7.96 13.01 -12.23
C ARG A 182 6.54 13.49 -11.92
N LEU A 183 5.61 12.55 -11.69
CA LEU A 183 4.23 12.86 -11.36
C LEU A 183 4.00 12.90 -9.84
N SER A 184 5.01 12.54 -9.07
CA SER A 184 4.95 12.49 -7.61
C SER A 184 5.16 13.87 -6.99
N TYR A 185 4.50 14.10 -5.87
CA TYR A 185 4.65 15.33 -5.07
C TYR A 185 5.59 15.13 -3.89
N THR A 186 5.74 13.88 -3.45
CA THR A 186 6.58 13.50 -2.32
C THR A 186 7.38 12.25 -2.65
N ASP A 187 8.36 11.98 -1.84
CA ASP A 187 9.02 10.70 -1.74
C ASP A 187 8.06 9.65 -1.15
N SER A 188 8.20 8.40 -1.53
CA SER A 188 7.45 7.28 -0.94
C SER A 188 8.33 6.06 -0.74
N GLU A 189 9.19 5.73 -1.70
CA GLU A 189 10.08 4.57 -1.64
C GLU A 189 11.12 4.66 -0.53
N GLN A 190 11.61 5.85 -0.22
CA GLN A 190 12.58 6.06 0.85
C GLN A 190 11.88 6.29 2.19
N PHE A 191 10.71 6.91 2.17
CA PHE A 191 9.96 7.21 3.38
C PHE A 191 9.35 5.98 4.04
N GLU A 192 8.84 5.04 3.24
CA GLU A 192 8.15 3.86 3.79
C GLU A 192 9.05 3.01 4.69
N PRO A 193 10.29 2.65 4.30
CA PRO A 193 11.19 1.90 5.18
C PRO A 193 11.53 2.63 6.49
N GLU A 194 11.68 3.97 6.45
CA GLU A 194 11.95 4.77 7.63
C GLU A 194 10.76 4.79 8.59
N LEU A 195 9.55 4.97 8.05
CA LEU A 195 8.32 4.90 8.82
C LEU A 195 8.16 3.54 9.50
N LEU A 196 8.44 2.47 8.78
CA LEU A 196 8.35 1.13 9.34
C LEU A 196 9.44 0.85 10.39
N ASP A 197 10.67 1.33 10.17
CA ASP A 197 11.74 1.25 11.18
C ASP A 197 11.30 1.92 12.50
N GLU A 198 10.71 3.10 12.41
CA GLU A 198 10.21 3.84 13.57
C GLU A 198 9.03 3.12 14.25
N LEU A 199 8.09 2.59 13.49
CA LEU A 199 6.95 1.85 14.04
C LEU A 199 7.37 0.51 14.67
N GLU A 200 8.35 -0.18 14.10
CA GLU A 200 8.96 -1.37 14.69
C GLU A 200 9.66 -1.06 16.01
N ASP A 201 10.41 0.03 16.07
CA ASP A 201 11.09 0.48 17.31
C ASP A 201 10.06 0.91 18.40
N ARG A 202 8.88 1.38 18.00
CA ARG A 202 7.74 1.67 18.89
C ARG A 202 6.92 0.42 19.29
N GLY A 203 7.27 -0.79 18.78
CA GLY A 203 6.64 -2.06 19.15
C GLY A 203 5.37 -2.42 18.36
N TYR A 204 5.24 -1.94 17.13
CA TYR A 204 4.10 -2.26 16.25
C TYR A 204 4.41 -3.31 15.18
N GLY A 205 5.63 -3.83 15.10
CA GLY A 205 6.07 -4.76 14.06
C GLY A 205 5.21 -6.03 13.92
N ASP A 206 4.65 -6.55 15.01
CA ASP A 206 3.84 -7.77 14.99
C ASP A 206 2.39 -7.56 14.51
N LEU A 207 1.99 -6.32 14.21
CA LEU A 207 0.65 -6.04 13.71
C LEU A 207 0.47 -6.60 12.30
N ALA A 208 -0.54 -7.45 12.13
CA ALA A 208 -0.95 -7.99 10.84
C ALA A 208 -1.86 -7.00 10.09
N GLU A 209 -1.36 -5.77 9.94
CA GLU A 209 -2.02 -4.66 9.28
C GLU A 209 -1.11 -4.08 8.18
N SER A 210 -1.67 -3.29 7.27
CA SER A 210 -0.93 -2.80 6.12
C SER A 210 -0.85 -1.29 6.04
N ILE A 211 0.34 -0.78 5.72
CA ILE A 211 0.56 0.62 5.37
C ILE A 211 0.92 0.71 3.90
N GLY A 212 0.29 1.63 3.19
CA GLY A 212 0.64 1.87 1.79
C GLY A 212 0.94 3.33 1.54
N ILE A 213 2.06 3.62 0.90
CA ILE A 213 2.46 5.00 0.61
C ILE A 213 2.48 5.24 -0.90
N THR A 214 1.82 6.30 -1.34
CA THR A 214 1.92 6.79 -2.71
C THR A 214 2.38 8.24 -2.70
N GLY A 215 3.26 8.58 -3.62
CA GLY A 215 3.83 9.93 -3.69
C GLY A 215 2.90 10.99 -4.30
N CYS A 216 1.69 10.62 -4.72
CA CYS A 216 0.67 11.51 -5.28
C CYS A 216 -0.72 10.86 -5.23
N GLU A 217 -1.75 11.60 -5.66
CA GLU A 217 -3.15 11.14 -5.72
C GLU A 217 -3.39 9.94 -6.64
N ARG A 218 -2.44 9.59 -7.51
CA ARG A 218 -2.53 8.38 -8.34
C ARG A 218 -2.27 7.15 -7.48
N PRO A 219 -3.21 6.17 -7.43
CA PRO A 219 -3.18 5.09 -6.43
C PRO A 219 -2.24 3.94 -6.83
N CYS A 220 -0.97 4.25 -7.14
CA CYS A 220 -0.01 3.24 -7.63
C CYS A 220 0.24 2.12 -6.62
N PHE A 221 0.22 2.40 -5.33
CA PHE A 221 0.29 1.38 -4.26
C PHE A 221 -1.05 1.21 -3.50
N ARG A 222 -2.16 1.48 -4.18
CA ARG A 222 -3.53 1.17 -3.72
C ARG A 222 -3.86 1.65 -2.30
N PRO A 223 -3.68 2.95 -1.96
CA PRO A 223 -3.84 3.43 -0.59
C PRO A 223 -5.26 3.20 -0.03
N ALA A 224 -6.27 3.10 -0.88
CA ALA A 224 -7.64 2.81 -0.42
C ALA A 224 -7.89 1.35 -0.03
N THR A 225 -6.99 0.42 -0.38
CA THR A 225 -7.07 -0.99 0.05
C THR A 225 -6.06 -1.32 1.15
N LYS A 226 -5.43 -0.32 1.73
CA LYS A 226 -4.54 -0.47 2.87
C LYS A 226 -5.25 -0.04 4.14
N THR A 227 -4.87 -0.62 5.26
CA THR A 227 -5.39 -0.21 6.57
C THR A 227 -5.15 1.28 6.80
N LEU A 228 -3.92 1.74 6.55
CA LEU A 228 -3.52 3.14 6.52
C LEU A 228 -2.84 3.46 5.19
N GLY A 229 -3.52 4.23 4.34
CA GLY A 229 -3.03 4.60 3.02
C GLY A 229 -2.60 6.06 2.99
N TRP A 230 -1.29 6.30 2.87
CA TRP A 230 -0.69 7.63 2.82
C TRP A 230 -0.47 8.10 1.40
N ILE A 231 -0.83 9.33 1.12
CA ILE A 231 -0.84 9.91 -0.22
C ILE A 231 -0.09 11.23 -0.17
N GLY A 232 0.98 11.35 -0.93
CA GLY A 232 1.76 12.57 -1.02
C GLY A 232 0.91 13.76 -1.44
N SER A 233 0.94 14.83 -0.63
CA SER A 233 0.19 16.07 -0.83
C SER A 233 1.07 17.28 -1.12
N GLY A 234 2.38 17.08 -1.21
CA GLY A 234 3.35 18.12 -1.52
C GLY A 234 4.00 18.74 -0.28
N GLY A 235 5.18 19.36 -0.46
CA GLY A 235 5.91 19.96 0.65
C GLY A 235 6.31 19.00 1.76
N ASP A 236 6.59 17.75 1.39
CA ASP A 236 6.91 16.64 2.31
C ASP A 236 5.78 16.31 3.30
N ASN A 237 4.54 16.50 2.87
CA ASN A 237 3.34 16.16 3.61
C ASN A 237 2.59 15.02 2.96
N TYR A 238 1.80 14.30 3.76
CA TYR A 238 1.00 13.16 3.34
C TYR A 238 -0.44 13.29 3.83
N ALA A 239 -1.38 12.90 2.97
CA ALA A 239 -2.79 12.79 3.32
C ALA A 239 -3.15 11.34 3.64
N LEU A 240 -4.08 11.11 4.56
CA LEU A 240 -4.47 9.78 5.02
C LEU A 240 -5.83 9.34 4.49
N LYS A 241 -5.88 8.17 3.84
CA LYS A 241 -7.06 7.31 3.74
C LYS A 241 -6.92 6.16 4.73
N LEU A 242 -7.99 5.82 5.43
CA LEU A 242 -7.95 4.78 6.46
C LEU A 242 -9.19 3.86 6.40
N GLY A 243 -9.03 2.64 6.87
CA GLY A 243 -10.11 1.65 6.93
C GLY A 243 -10.21 0.74 5.71
N GLY A 244 -9.18 0.70 4.86
CA GLY A 244 -9.11 -0.29 3.78
C GLY A 244 -8.69 -1.67 4.26
N SER A 245 -8.90 -2.68 3.41
CA SER A 245 -8.43 -4.05 3.61
C SER A 245 -7.75 -4.58 2.35
N GLU A 246 -6.76 -5.46 2.54
CA GLU A 246 -5.96 -6.01 1.44
C GLU A 246 -6.79 -6.86 0.46
N ASP A 247 -7.82 -7.53 0.94
CA ASP A 247 -8.76 -8.31 0.13
C ASP A 247 -9.75 -7.43 -0.65
N GLY A 248 -9.79 -6.11 -0.37
CA GLY A 248 -10.70 -5.16 -1.00
C GLY A 248 -12.13 -5.20 -0.46
N SER A 249 -12.41 -5.99 0.57
CA SER A 249 -13.75 -6.07 1.20
C SER A 249 -14.18 -4.75 1.83
N THR A 250 -13.21 -3.97 2.35
CA THR A 250 -13.44 -2.61 2.79
C THR A 250 -12.53 -1.63 2.03
N GLN A 251 -13.06 -0.43 1.74
CA GLN A 251 -12.30 0.65 1.12
C GLN A 251 -12.01 1.73 2.14
N GLY A 252 -10.77 2.20 2.15
CA GLY A 252 -10.34 3.32 2.98
C GLY A 252 -10.89 4.64 2.45
N HIS A 253 -11.36 5.49 3.36
CA HIS A 253 -11.88 6.81 3.05
C HIS A 253 -11.05 7.90 3.71
N TRP A 254 -11.23 9.13 3.22
CA TRP A 254 -10.72 10.32 3.87
C TRP A 254 -11.40 10.52 5.24
N LEU A 255 -10.67 11.06 6.18
CA LEU A 255 -11.26 11.48 7.45
C LEU A 255 -11.96 12.84 7.25
N THR A 256 -13.28 12.84 7.28
CA THR A 256 -14.09 14.04 7.02
C THR A 256 -15.10 14.29 8.13
N ASP A 257 -15.45 15.56 8.33
CA ASP A 257 -16.59 15.99 9.13
C ASP A 257 -17.32 17.12 8.35
N GLY A 258 -18.46 16.76 7.77
CA GLY A 258 -19.13 17.59 6.78
C GLY A 258 -18.23 17.83 5.55
N GLU A 259 -18.00 19.08 5.22
CA GLU A 259 -17.14 19.50 4.11
C GLU A 259 -15.65 19.58 4.49
N LEU A 260 -15.31 19.38 5.77
CA LEU A 260 -13.94 19.48 6.26
C LEU A 260 -13.23 18.15 6.15
N GLN A 261 -12.05 18.14 5.54
CA GLN A 261 -11.13 17.01 5.52
C GLN A 261 -10.02 17.23 6.55
N PHE A 262 -9.78 16.20 7.37
CA PHE A 262 -8.68 16.15 8.32
C PHE A 262 -7.54 15.28 7.77
N LEU A 263 -6.34 15.44 8.33
CA LEU A 263 -5.13 14.70 7.94
C LEU A 263 -4.85 14.77 6.43
N SER A 264 -5.13 15.89 5.79
CA SER A 264 -4.90 16.13 4.36
C SER A 264 -3.46 16.57 4.04
N ALA A 265 -2.70 17.02 5.04
CA ALA A 265 -1.32 17.46 4.91
C ALA A 265 -0.56 17.23 6.22
N VAL A 266 -0.37 15.97 6.59
CA VAL A 266 0.41 15.56 7.76
C VAL A 266 1.89 15.64 7.40
N PRO A 267 2.71 16.37 8.16
CA PRO A 267 4.15 16.40 7.94
C PRO A 267 4.76 15.01 8.08
N ARG A 268 5.79 14.70 7.27
CA ARG A 268 6.47 13.39 7.24
C ARG A 268 6.82 12.90 8.64
N GLU A 269 7.42 13.76 9.45
CA GLU A 269 7.87 13.46 10.81
C GLU A 269 6.74 13.17 11.81
N ARG A 270 5.48 13.47 11.44
CA ARG A 270 4.31 13.26 12.29
C ARG A 270 3.43 12.06 11.85
N VAL A 271 3.78 11.45 10.72
CA VAL A 271 3.04 10.28 10.18
C VAL A 271 3.08 9.11 11.16
N ALA A 272 4.23 8.83 11.76
CA ALA A 272 4.38 7.77 12.76
C ALA A 272 3.51 8.00 14.01
N ASP A 273 3.32 9.25 14.43
CA ASP A 273 2.46 9.59 15.56
C ASP A 273 1.00 9.27 15.29
N VAL A 274 0.51 9.60 14.09
CA VAL A 274 -0.85 9.26 13.66
C VAL A 274 -1.04 7.74 13.61
N CYS A 275 -0.09 7.01 13.01
CA CYS A 275 -0.12 5.56 12.96
C CYS A 275 -0.15 4.95 14.37
N ALA A 276 0.72 5.41 15.26
CA ALA A 276 0.81 4.93 16.64
C ALA A 276 -0.48 5.17 17.44
N THR A 277 -1.06 6.37 17.35
CA THR A 277 -2.34 6.68 18.01
C THR A 277 -3.45 5.73 17.55
N LEU A 278 -3.56 5.49 16.25
CA LEU A 278 -4.58 4.61 15.70
C LEU A 278 -4.32 3.14 16.05
N PHE A 279 -3.06 2.68 16.04
CA PHE A 279 -2.69 1.33 16.42
C PHE A 279 -2.93 1.05 17.91
N ASP A 280 -2.61 1.99 18.80
CA ASP A 280 -2.88 1.86 20.23
C ASP A 280 -4.39 1.74 20.50
N TRP A 281 -5.18 2.59 19.83
CA TRP A 281 -6.64 2.52 19.94
C TRP A 281 -7.18 1.18 19.43
N TYR A 282 -6.75 0.74 18.26
CA TYR A 282 -7.12 -0.56 17.71
C TYR A 282 -6.76 -1.71 18.65
N LYS A 283 -5.53 -1.74 19.19
CA LYS A 283 -5.09 -2.76 20.14
C LYS A 283 -5.98 -2.82 21.37
N SER A 284 -6.46 -1.67 21.85
CA SER A 284 -7.27 -1.58 23.07
C SER A 284 -8.74 -1.95 22.90
N GLU A 285 -9.32 -1.79 21.71
CA GLU A 285 -10.77 -1.90 21.50
C GLU A 285 -11.18 -2.90 20.38
N LYS A 286 -10.20 -3.55 19.73
CA LYS A 286 -10.52 -4.60 18.75
C LYS A 286 -11.25 -5.77 19.37
N GLN A 287 -12.19 -6.32 18.62
CA GLN A 287 -12.93 -7.50 19.03
C GLN A 287 -12.24 -8.77 18.52
N GLY A 288 -12.41 -9.86 19.25
CA GLY A 288 -11.97 -11.19 18.84
C GLY A 288 -13.01 -12.23 19.19
N ALA A 289 -13.41 -13.05 18.23
CA ALA A 289 -14.28 -14.19 18.45
C ALA A 289 -13.65 -15.44 17.81
N ASN A 290 -13.74 -16.57 18.51
CA ASN A 290 -13.31 -17.89 18.00
C ASN A 290 -11.85 -17.95 17.50
N GLY A 291 -10.92 -17.22 18.13
CA GLY A 291 -9.50 -17.23 17.77
C GLY A 291 -9.14 -16.31 16.59
N THR A 292 -10.11 -15.63 15.96
CA THR A 292 -9.88 -14.66 14.90
C THR A 292 -9.95 -13.25 15.46
N SER A 293 -8.86 -12.49 15.35
CA SER A 293 -8.83 -11.08 15.76
C SER A 293 -9.43 -10.22 14.64
N GLU A 294 -10.31 -9.27 15.01
CA GLU A 294 -10.84 -8.28 14.07
C GLU A 294 -9.68 -7.53 13.39
N LYS A 295 -9.72 -7.37 12.08
CA LYS A 295 -8.77 -6.55 11.33
C LYS A 295 -9.09 -5.06 11.49
N MET A 296 -8.08 -4.20 11.40
CA MET A 296 -8.25 -2.77 11.65
C MET A 296 -9.15 -2.06 10.63
N GLY A 297 -9.19 -2.51 9.36
CA GLY A 297 -10.11 -1.97 8.37
C GLY A 297 -11.58 -2.09 8.82
N PRO A 298 -12.13 -3.30 9.03
CA PRO A 298 -13.44 -3.52 9.61
C PRO A 298 -13.65 -2.83 10.97
N PHE A 299 -12.63 -2.81 11.84
CA PHE A 299 -12.68 -2.10 13.11
C PHE A 299 -13.00 -0.61 12.93
N ILE A 300 -12.31 0.08 12.02
CA ILE A 300 -12.52 1.49 11.74
C ILE A 300 -13.95 1.73 11.21
N HIS A 301 -14.45 0.87 10.33
CA HIS A 301 -15.82 0.96 9.82
C HIS A 301 -16.86 0.73 10.92
N ARG A 302 -16.62 -0.22 11.82
CA ARG A 302 -17.50 -0.49 12.96
C ARG A 302 -17.55 0.66 13.96
N MET A 303 -16.40 1.25 14.26
CA MET A 303 -16.30 2.38 15.19
C MET A 303 -16.80 3.68 14.59
N GLY A 304 -16.65 3.83 13.28
CA GLY A 304 -17.02 5.02 12.54
C GLY A 304 -15.97 6.13 12.54
N TYR A 305 -15.94 6.91 11.48
CA TYR A 305 -14.93 7.96 11.27
C TYR A 305 -15.01 9.12 12.28
N ALA A 306 -16.19 9.36 12.84
CA ALA A 306 -16.35 10.34 13.94
C ALA A 306 -15.56 9.90 15.19
N ALA A 307 -15.59 8.60 15.54
CA ALA A 307 -14.81 8.08 16.66
C ALA A 307 -13.31 8.15 16.39
N VAL A 308 -12.87 7.88 15.16
CA VAL A 308 -11.47 8.09 14.75
C VAL A 308 -11.05 9.54 15.02
N LEU A 309 -11.85 10.50 14.58
CA LEU A 309 -11.56 11.92 14.76
C LEU A 309 -11.46 12.31 16.25
N GLU A 310 -12.39 11.82 17.08
CA GLU A 310 -12.34 12.09 18.52
C GLU A 310 -11.10 11.47 19.18
N LYS A 311 -10.70 10.26 18.80
CA LYS A 311 -9.44 9.66 19.31
C LYS A 311 -8.21 10.48 18.96
N LEU A 312 -8.12 10.95 17.73
CA LEU A 312 -7.01 11.78 17.29
C LEU A 312 -6.99 13.18 17.97
N LYS A 313 -8.16 13.74 18.29
CA LYS A 313 -8.27 15.05 18.98
C LYS A 313 -7.80 14.99 20.43
N VAL A 314 -7.97 13.86 21.11
CA VAL A 314 -7.63 13.74 22.53
C VAL A 314 -6.22 13.21 22.78
N ASP A 315 -5.59 12.61 21.79
CA ASP A 315 -4.22 12.09 21.90
C ASP A 315 -3.20 13.24 21.77
N PRO A 316 -2.31 13.44 22.75
CA PRO A 316 -1.32 14.53 22.73
C PRO A 316 -0.34 14.44 21.55
N ARG A 317 -0.19 13.25 20.94
CA ARG A 317 0.64 13.05 19.74
C ARG A 317 0.01 13.62 18.47
N THR A 318 -1.30 13.85 18.42
CA THR A 318 -2.01 14.18 17.17
C THR A 318 -2.95 15.37 17.25
N CYS A 319 -3.32 15.83 18.44
CA CYS A 319 -4.30 16.92 18.61
C CYS A 319 -3.91 18.20 17.88
N ASP A 320 -2.64 18.58 17.89
CA ASP A 320 -2.11 19.78 17.21
C ASP A 320 -2.13 19.68 15.68
N ILE A 321 -2.01 18.49 15.14
CA ILE A 321 -2.08 18.23 13.68
C ILE A 321 -3.49 18.51 13.15
N LEU A 322 -4.50 18.20 13.96
CA LEU A 322 -5.91 18.37 13.60
C LEU A 322 -6.38 19.81 13.65
N GLU A 323 -5.68 20.70 14.37
CA GLU A 323 -6.00 22.12 14.40
C GLU A 323 -5.77 22.81 13.05
N LYS A 324 -4.86 22.28 12.24
CA LYS A 324 -4.61 22.76 10.88
C LYS A 324 -5.65 22.18 9.92
N ARG A 325 -6.80 22.84 9.87
CA ARG A 325 -7.85 22.53 8.91
C ARG A 325 -7.41 22.96 7.53
N ASN A 326 -7.10 22.01 6.66
CA ASN A 326 -6.92 22.28 5.25
C ASN A 326 -8.27 22.06 4.53
N PRO A 327 -8.60 22.89 3.54
CA PRO A 327 -9.75 22.58 2.68
C PRO A 327 -9.55 21.18 2.07
N PRO A 328 -10.63 20.44 1.77
CA PRO A 328 -10.52 19.15 1.14
C PRO A 328 -9.62 19.30 -0.10
N ILE A 329 -8.64 18.38 -0.23
CA ILE A 329 -7.95 18.24 -1.50
C ILE A 329 -8.96 17.61 -2.45
N VAL A 330 -9.87 18.42 -2.95
CA VAL A 330 -10.74 18.06 -4.07
C VAL A 330 -9.89 18.13 -5.32
N PHE A 331 -8.79 17.37 -5.34
CA PHE A 331 -8.07 17.18 -6.58
C PHE A 331 -8.52 15.87 -7.20
N ASP A 332 -9.77 15.83 -7.62
CA ASP A 332 -10.17 15.04 -8.76
C ASP A 332 -10.28 16.01 -9.95
N PRO A 333 -9.29 16.08 -10.83
CA PRO A 333 -9.35 16.93 -12.02
C PRO A 333 -10.49 16.51 -12.96
N TYR A 334 -11.18 15.42 -12.63
CA TYR A 334 -12.36 14.94 -13.32
C TYR A 334 -13.65 15.34 -12.60
N LEU A 335 -13.65 15.47 -11.27
CA LEU A 335 -14.81 15.99 -10.53
C LEU A 335 -15.08 17.46 -10.86
N GLU A 336 -14.07 18.30 -10.95
CA GLU A 336 -14.26 19.69 -11.36
C GLU A 336 -14.83 19.83 -12.78
N LYS A 337 -14.45 18.95 -13.70
CA LYS A 337 -15.00 18.97 -15.08
C LYS A 337 -16.39 18.37 -15.20
N THR A 338 -16.82 17.57 -14.23
CA THR A 338 -18.16 16.92 -14.26
C THR A 338 -19.19 17.61 -13.38
N LEU A 339 -18.74 18.44 -12.43
CA LEU A 339 -19.63 19.28 -11.61
C LEU A 339 -19.96 20.62 -12.29
N VAL A 340 -19.22 21.01 -13.31
CA VAL A 340 -19.70 22.06 -14.22
C VAL A 340 -20.72 21.41 -15.12
N ASP A 341 -21.97 21.65 -14.81
CA ASP A 341 -23.14 21.25 -15.59
C ASP A 341 -22.87 21.48 -17.08
N PRO A 342 -22.96 20.48 -17.95
CA PRO A 342 -22.97 20.75 -19.36
C PRO A 342 -24.25 21.57 -19.61
N GLN A 343 -24.07 22.84 -19.81
CA GLN A 343 -25.17 23.69 -20.31
C GLN A 343 -25.77 23.03 -21.57
N PRO A 344 -27.07 23.07 -21.75
CA PRO A 344 -27.85 22.27 -22.68
C PRO A 344 -27.45 22.42 -24.14
#